data_0d0648c61b168b90cdf62f34a372331a
#
_entry.id   0d0648c61b168b90cdf62f34a372331a
#
_cell.length_a   1.000
_cell.length_b   1.000
_cell.length_c   1.000
_cell.angle_alpha   90.00
_cell.angle_beta   90.00
_cell.angle_gamma   90.00
#
_symmetry.space_group_name_H-M   'P 1'
#
loop_
_entity.id
_entity.type
_entity.pdbx_description
1 polymer ?
#
loop_
_entity_poly.entity_id
_entity_poly.type
_entity_poly.pdbx_seq_one_letter_code
_entity_poly.pdbx_strand_id
1 'polypeptide(L)'
;MDYPDVTFVLQVGLTDRSQYIHRLGRTARAGKDGKGGLLLADYEEHHMTKRELADMPLELIATPKTTRASDAATQAIRNVSQDDALHNSAEQAYRAWLGYYNGHLKKVRWDKKTLVRQANEWGSDVGLRGQPSVQRKTVGKMGLKGVPGLKIE
;
A
#
# COMPACT_ATOMS: atom_id res chain seq x y z
N MET A 1 18.06 -3.79 -15.21
CA MET A 1 18.35 -5.11 -14.63
C MET A 1 17.39 -6.10 -15.27
N ASP A 2 17.89 -7.09 -15.96
CA ASP A 2 17.09 -8.09 -16.64
C ASP A 2 17.14 -9.38 -15.82
N TYR A 3 15.98 -9.81 -15.33
CA TYR A 3 15.86 -11.07 -14.60
C TYR A 3 15.34 -12.12 -15.56
N PRO A 4 16.15 -13.12 -15.93
CA PRO A 4 15.68 -14.24 -16.72
C PRO A 4 14.71 -15.09 -15.92
N ASP A 5 13.76 -15.72 -16.61
CA ASP A 5 12.88 -16.76 -16.06
C ASP A 5 11.93 -16.34 -14.92
N VAL A 6 11.45 -15.10 -14.95
CA VAL A 6 10.36 -14.69 -14.06
C VAL A 6 9.06 -15.38 -14.49
N THR A 7 8.56 -16.29 -13.68
CA THR A 7 7.32 -17.05 -13.94
C THR A 7 6.09 -16.42 -13.35
N PHE A 8 6.27 -15.55 -12.33
CA PHE A 8 5.16 -14.89 -11.64
C PHE A 8 5.52 -13.45 -11.23
N VAL A 9 4.63 -12.51 -11.49
CA VAL A 9 4.73 -11.10 -11.04
C VAL A 9 3.57 -10.79 -10.12
N LEU A 10 3.85 -10.52 -8.84
CA LEU A 10 2.86 -9.99 -7.91
C LEU A 10 2.98 -8.46 -7.85
N GLN A 11 1.91 -7.77 -8.13
CA GLN A 11 1.79 -6.33 -7.94
C GLN A 11 0.89 -6.04 -6.74
N VAL A 12 1.23 -5.05 -5.94
CA VAL A 12 0.48 -4.69 -4.73
C VAL A 12 0.11 -3.21 -4.78
N GLY A 13 -1.15 -2.91 -4.53
CA GLY A 13 -1.67 -1.55 -4.41
C GLY A 13 -1.98 -0.86 -5.74
N LEU A 14 -2.27 0.44 -5.65
CA LEU A 14 -2.60 1.27 -6.79
C LEU A 14 -1.46 1.37 -7.80
N THR A 15 -1.82 1.31 -9.07
CA THR A 15 -0.92 1.58 -10.19
C THR A 15 -1.72 2.28 -11.30
N ASP A 16 -1.07 2.74 -12.34
CA ASP A 16 -1.73 3.08 -13.59
C ASP A 16 -1.61 1.93 -14.60
N ARG A 17 -2.41 1.97 -15.65
CA ARG A 17 -2.45 0.93 -16.69
C ARG A 17 -1.09 0.67 -17.34
N SER A 18 -0.37 1.73 -17.65
CA SER A 18 0.93 1.63 -18.30
C SER A 18 1.94 0.91 -17.41
N GLN A 19 2.04 1.34 -16.15
CA GLN A 19 2.92 0.68 -15.18
C GLN A 19 2.51 -0.77 -14.90
N TYR A 20 1.18 -1.05 -14.83
CA TYR A 20 0.69 -2.41 -14.67
C TYR A 20 1.23 -3.32 -15.79
N ILE A 21 1.08 -2.89 -17.04
CA ILE A 21 1.53 -3.65 -18.21
C ILE A 21 3.08 -3.80 -18.20
N HIS A 22 3.81 -2.71 -17.92
CA HIS A 22 5.28 -2.76 -17.86
C HIS A 22 5.82 -3.70 -16.77
N ARG A 23 5.17 -3.74 -15.62
CA ARG A 23 5.55 -4.65 -14.55
C ARG A 23 5.20 -6.09 -14.90
N LEU A 24 3.99 -6.31 -15.45
CA LEU A 24 3.57 -7.64 -15.91
C LEU A 24 4.51 -8.16 -16.99
N GLY A 25 4.99 -7.31 -17.90
CA GLY A 25 5.96 -7.66 -18.94
C GLY A 25 7.35 -8.08 -18.43
N ARG A 26 7.55 -8.25 -17.11
CA ARG A 26 8.76 -8.90 -16.58
C ARG A 26 8.66 -10.43 -16.67
N THR A 27 7.46 -10.98 -16.81
CA THR A 27 7.21 -12.42 -17.04
C THR A 27 6.81 -12.69 -18.48
N ALA A 28 6.63 -13.95 -18.84
CA ALA A 28 6.22 -14.41 -20.20
C ALA A 28 7.13 -13.93 -21.34
N ARG A 29 8.44 -13.89 -21.11
CA ARG A 29 9.42 -13.46 -22.09
C ARG A 29 9.96 -14.64 -22.92
N ALA A 30 10.43 -14.33 -24.13
CA ALA A 30 11.03 -15.32 -25.04
C ALA A 30 10.12 -16.53 -25.35
N GLY A 31 8.80 -16.30 -25.47
CA GLY A 31 7.84 -17.38 -25.77
C GLY A 31 7.52 -18.30 -24.61
N LYS A 32 7.94 -17.96 -23.39
CA LYS A 32 7.60 -18.71 -22.16
C LYS A 32 6.27 -18.24 -21.59
N ASP A 33 5.59 -19.14 -20.88
CA ASP A 33 4.38 -18.79 -20.11
C ASP A 33 4.74 -18.00 -18.86
N GLY A 34 3.81 -17.12 -18.44
CA GLY A 34 3.95 -16.33 -17.24
C GLY A 34 2.62 -15.95 -16.61
N LYS A 35 2.62 -15.71 -15.32
CA LYS A 35 1.42 -15.33 -14.57
C LYS A 35 1.63 -14.01 -13.86
N GLY A 36 0.55 -13.21 -13.73
CA GLY A 36 0.51 -12.01 -12.93
C GLY A 36 -0.58 -12.08 -11.88
N GLY A 37 -0.31 -11.52 -10.71
CA GLY A 37 -1.28 -11.31 -9.67
C GLY A 37 -1.33 -9.83 -9.29
N LEU A 38 -2.51 -9.32 -8.99
CA LEU A 38 -2.72 -7.97 -8.45
C LEU A 38 -3.42 -8.09 -7.10
N LEU A 39 -2.74 -7.67 -6.04
CA LEU A 39 -3.27 -7.62 -4.69
C LEU A 39 -3.69 -6.18 -4.37
N LEU A 40 -4.95 -6.00 -4.05
CA LEU A 40 -5.53 -4.70 -3.75
C LEU A 40 -6.16 -4.70 -2.36
N ALA A 41 -6.08 -3.57 -1.68
CA ALA A 41 -6.96 -3.31 -0.55
C ALA A 41 -8.39 -3.03 -1.06
N ASP A 42 -9.40 -3.29 -0.24
CA ASP A 42 -10.81 -3.13 -0.62
C ASP A 42 -11.12 -1.72 -1.17
N TYR A 43 -10.50 -0.70 -0.60
CA TYR A 43 -10.68 0.68 -1.03
C TYR A 43 -9.96 1.04 -2.34
N GLU A 44 -9.07 0.20 -2.85
CA GLU A 44 -8.36 0.36 -4.13
C GLU A 44 -9.07 -0.35 -5.27
N GLU A 45 -9.79 -1.44 -4.95
CA GLU A 45 -10.38 -2.36 -5.91
C GLU A 45 -11.21 -1.64 -6.98
N HIS A 46 -12.16 -0.79 -6.55
CA HIS A 46 -13.07 -0.13 -7.49
C HIS A 46 -12.33 0.72 -8.53
N HIS A 47 -11.28 1.48 -8.11
CA HIS A 47 -10.53 2.30 -9.05
C HIS A 47 -9.73 1.44 -10.02
N MET A 48 -9.09 0.39 -9.52
CA MET A 48 -8.25 -0.47 -10.36
C MET A 48 -9.09 -1.28 -11.35
N THR A 49 -10.14 -1.96 -10.88
CA THR A 49 -10.90 -2.91 -11.71
C THR A 49 -11.92 -2.24 -12.61
N LYS A 50 -12.50 -1.09 -12.21
CA LYS A 50 -13.57 -0.42 -12.97
C LYS A 50 -13.11 0.79 -13.76
N ARG A 51 -11.85 1.22 -13.63
CA ARG A 51 -11.30 2.37 -14.35
C ARG A 51 -9.96 2.07 -15.00
N GLU A 52 -8.90 1.84 -14.22
CA GLU A 52 -7.53 1.71 -14.76
C GLU A 52 -7.35 0.46 -15.63
N LEU A 53 -7.94 -0.65 -15.22
CA LEU A 53 -7.78 -1.97 -15.84
C LEU A 53 -9.12 -2.55 -16.32
N ALA A 54 -10.13 -1.71 -16.57
CA ALA A 54 -11.48 -2.15 -16.91
C ALA A 54 -11.57 -2.99 -18.19
N ASP A 55 -10.62 -2.80 -19.10
CA ASP A 55 -10.50 -3.53 -20.37
C ASP A 55 -9.54 -4.74 -20.31
N MET A 56 -8.92 -4.97 -19.15
CA MET A 56 -8.01 -6.11 -18.99
C MET A 56 -8.74 -7.37 -18.55
N PRO A 57 -8.36 -8.54 -19.05
CA PRO A 57 -8.98 -9.82 -18.69
C PRO A 57 -8.51 -10.26 -17.29
N LEU A 58 -8.99 -9.54 -16.26
CA LEU A 58 -8.70 -9.88 -14.87
C LEU A 58 -9.67 -10.92 -14.35
N GLU A 59 -9.15 -11.98 -13.76
CA GLU A 59 -9.92 -13.00 -13.05
C GLU A 59 -9.86 -12.73 -11.54
N LEU A 60 -11.02 -12.65 -10.89
CA LEU A 60 -11.09 -12.52 -9.44
C LEU A 60 -10.78 -13.87 -8.78
N ILE A 61 -9.70 -13.90 -8.05
CA ILE A 61 -9.33 -15.05 -7.23
C ILE A 61 -9.89 -14.82 -5.83
N ALA A 62 -10.58 -15.81 -5.29
CA ALA A 62 -11.07 -15.75 -3.92
C ALA A 62 -9.90 -15.55 -2.96
N THR A 63 -10.01 -14.55 -2.09
CA THR A 63 -9.02 -14.30 -1.04
C THR A 63 -8.82 -15.57 -0.23
N PRO A 64 -7.59 -16.08 -0.08
CA PRO A 64 -7.34 -17.24 0.75
C PRO A 64 -7.88 -17.00 2.16
N LYS A 65 -8.66 -17.94 2.68
CA LYS A 65 -9.14 -17.89 4.06
C LYS A 65 -7.97 -18.13 5.01
N THR A 66 -7.06 -17.17 5.09
CA THR A 66 -5.98 -17.19 6.05
C THR A 66 -6.51 -16.62 7.35
N THR A 67 -6.75 -17.45 8.31
CA THR A 67 -7.28 -17.06 9.61
C THR A 67 -6.20 -16.56 10.57
N ARG A 68 -4.92 -16.71 10.21
CA ARG A 68 -3.80 -16.37 11.10
C ARG A 68 -2.58 -15.94 10.28
N ALA A 69 -1.99 -14.81 10.67
CA ALA A 69 -0.64 -14.46 10.20
C ALA A 69 0.37 -15.52 10.63
N SER A 70 1.40 -15.76 9.80
CA SER A 70 2.48 -16.65 10.21
C SER A 70 3.16 -16.13 11.47
N ASP A 71 3.73 -17.05 12.28
CA ASP A 71 4.44 -16.66 13.50
C ASP A 71 5.62 -15.72 13.18
N ALA A 72 6.28 -15.93 12.04
CA ALA A 72 7.34 -15.05 11.54
C ALA A 72 6.82 -13.62 11.24
N ALA A 73 5.67 -13.48 10.58
CA ALA A 73 5.07 -12.17 10.30
C ALA A 73 4.64 -11.48 11.60
N THR A 74 4.01 -12.21 12.51
CA THR A 74 3.62 -11.71 13.83
C THR A 74 4.84 -11.22 14.63
N GLN A 75 5.94 -12.00 14.62
CA GLN A 75 7.17 -11.61 15.28
C GLN A 75 7.83 -10.40 14.63
N ALA A 76 7.81 -10.30 13.28
CA ALA A 76 8.34 -9.14 12.56
C ALA A 76 7.61 -7.85 12.95
N ILE A 77 6.28 -7.89 13.05
CA ILE A 77 5.47 -6.74 13.50
C ILE A 77 5.81 -6.36 14.95
N ARG A 78 5.98 -7.35 15.84
CA ARG A 78 6.39 -7.09 17.22
C ARG A 78 7.78 -6.44 17.30
N ASN A 79 8.71 -6.87 16.46
CA ASN A 79 10.06 -6.32 16.43
C ASN A 79 10.05 -4.82 16.06
N VAL A 80 9.10 -4.34 15.22
CA VAL A 80 8.95 -2.91 14.92
C VAL A 80 8.75 -2.08 16.18
N SER A 81 8.01 -2.61 17.16
CA SER A 81 7.78 -1.92 18.42
C SER A 81 8.94 -2.03 19.42
N GLN A 82 9.93 -2.88 19.18
CA GLN A 82 11.02 -3.18 20.13
C GLN A 82 12.38 -2.66 19.68
N ASP A 83 12.58 -2.52 18.38
CA ASP A 83 13.81 -2.06 17.75
C ASP A 83 13.65 -0.62 17.24
N ASP A 84 14.52 0.28 17.68
CA ASP A 84 14.44 1.69 17.35
C ASP A 84 14.70 1.99 15.86
N ALA A 85 15.56 1.21 15.19
CA ALA A 85 15.83 1.39 13.76
C ALA A 85 14.61 0.98 12.91
N LEU A 86 13.97 -0.14 13.27
CA LEU A 86 12.74 -0.59 12.63
C LEU A 86 11.59 0.38 12.91
N HIS A 87 11.49 0.88 14.15
CA HIS A 87 10.47 1.85 14.53
C HIS A 87 10.60 3.14 13.71
N ASN A 88 11.80 3.70 13.61
CA ASN A 88 12.07 4.88 12.79
C ASN A 88 11.73 4.66 11.31
N SER A 89 12.04 3.48 10.77
CA SER A 89 11.69 3.11 9.41
C SER A 89 10.17 3.02 9.21
N ALA A 90 9.45 2.47 10.18
CA ALA A 90 7.99 2.39 10.16
C ALA A 90 7.34 3.78 10.26
N GLU A 91 7.89 4.71 11.04
CA GLU A 91 7.44 6.11 11.06
C GLU A 91 7.62 6.81 9.72
N GLN A 92 8.76 6.59 9.05
CA GLN A 92 9.00 7.12 7.71
C GLN A 92 7.99 6.52 6.72
N ALA A 93 7.74 5.21 6.79
CA ALA A 93 6.74 4.53 5.99
C ALA A 93 5.32 5.08 6.23
N TYR A 94 4.95 5.36 7.48
CA TYR A 94 3.69 6.02 7.82
C TYR A 94 3.53 7.38 7.13
N ARG A 95 4.57 8.23 7.19
CA ARG A 95 4.53 9.55 6.53
C ARG A 95 4.45 9.42 5.01
N ALA A 96 5.15 8.46 4.43
CA ALA A 96 5.10 8.16 2.99
C ALA A 96 3.72 7.65 2.57
N TRP A 97 3.13 6.72 3.35
CA TRP A 97 1.80 6.17 3.14
C TRP A 97 0.72 7.28 3.19
N LEU A 98 0.77 8.11 4.22
CA LEU A 98 -0.14 9.27 4.37
C LEU A 98 -0.03 10.21 3.16
N GLY A 99 1.17 10.53 2.71
CA GLY A 99 1.43 11.39 1.55
C GLY A 99 0.95 10.77 0.25
N TYR A 100 1.19 9.48 0.05
CA TYR A 100 0.77 8.75 -1.12
C TYR A 100 -0.76 8.77 -1.29
N TYR A 101 -1.49 8.36 -0.25
CA TYR A 101 -2.95 8.35 -0.34
C TYR A 101 -3.59 9.74 -0.29
N ASN A 102 -2.92 10.74 0.31
CA ASN A 102 -3.35 12.13 0.18
C ASN A 102 -3.36 12.59 -1.28
N GLY A 103 -2.41 12.15 -2.09
CA GLY A 103 -2.39 12.38 -3.53
C GLY A 103 -3.45 11.58 -4.32
N HIS A 104 -4.03 10.54 -3.70
CA HIS A 104 -4.95 9.60 -4.36
C HIS A 104 -6.37 9.58 -3.77
N LEU A 105 -6.75 10.58 -2.96
CA LEU A 105 -8.05 10.64 -2.27
C LEU A 105 -9.25 10.36 -3.19
N LYS A 106 -9.25 10.93 -4.40
CA LYS A 106 -10.33 10.71 -5.37
C LYS A 106 -10.37 9.26 -5.88
N LYS A 107 -9.21 8.61 -6.01
CA LYS A 107 -9.11 7.22 -6.47
C LYS A 107 -9.69 6.26 -5.44
N VAL A 108 -9.37 6.46 -4.17
CA VAL A 108 -9.86 5.64 -3.06
C VAL A 108 -11.18 6.15 -2.44
N ARG A 109 -11.73 7.26 -2.94
CA ARG A 109 -12.98 7.87 -2.49
C ARG A 109 -12.98 8.26 -1.01
N TRP A 110 -11.85 8.74 -0.53
CA TRP A 110 -11.69 9.20 0.85
C TRP A 110 -11.75 10.72 0.96
N ASP A 111 -12.27 11.17 2.09
CA ASP A 111 -12.02 12.50 2.61
C ASP A 111 -10.74 12.50 3.49
N LYS A 112 -10.32 13.69 3.90
CA LYS A 112 -9.09 13.86 4.70
C LYS A 112 -9.20 13.23 6.09
N LYS A 113 -10.40 13.18 6.67
CA LYS A 113 -10.63 12.55 7.98
C LYS A 113 -10.47 11.02 7.87
N THR A 114 -11.05 10.43 6.83
CA THR A 114 -10.89 9.00 6.53
C THR A 114 -9.44 8.66 6.26
N LEU A 115 -8.71 9.49 5.47
CA LEU A 115 -7.29 9.30 5.22
C LEU A 115 -6.48 9.20 6.51
N VAL A 116 -6.67 10.15 7.43
CA VAL A 116 -5.93 10.17 8.70
C VAL A 116 -6.27 8.96 9.56
N ARG A 117 -7.54 8.58 9.63
CA ARG A 117 -7.99 7.38 10.35
C ARG A 117 -7.34 6.13 9.77
N GLN A 118 -7.37 5.96 8.45
CA GLN A 118 -6.76 4.81 7.77
C GLN A 118 -5.23 4.77 7.94
N ALA A 119 -4.56 5.93 7.91
CA ALA A 119 -3.13 6.00 8.19
C ALA A 119 -2.79 5.54 9.61
N ASN A 120 -3.60 5.93 10.59
CA ASN A 120 -3.40 5.53 11.98
C ASN A 120 -3.67 4.04 12.20
N GLU A 121 -4.70 3.48 11.57
CA GLU A 121 -4.99 2.04 11.58
C GLU A 121 -3.80 1.28 10.97
N TRP A 122 -3.36 1.68 9.78
CA TRP A 122 -2.18 1.08 9.13
C TRP A 122 -0.91 1.17 9.99
N GLY A 123 -0.67 2.32 10.62
CA GLY A 123 0.46 2.49 11.54
C GLY A 123 0.43 1.51 12.72
N SER A 124 -0.75 1.28 13.28
CA SER A 124 -0.96 0.28 14.32
C SER A 124 -0.69 -1.14 13.82
N ASP A 125 -1.20 -1.48 12.64
CA ASP A 125 -1.08 -2.81 12.03
C ASP A 125 0.38 -3.19 11.72
N VAL A 126 1.21 -2.19 11.36
CA VAL A 126 2.65 -2.41 11.14
C VAL A 126 3.50 -2.34 12.41
N GLY A 127 2.89 -2.22 13.58
CA GLY A 127 3.55 -2.31 14.89
C GLY A 127 4.10 -1.00 15.45
N LEU A 128 3.66 0.16 14.97
CA LEU A 128 4.02 1.43 15.58
C LEU A 128 3.44 1.56 17.00
N ARG A 129 4.24 2.06 17.94
CA ARG A 129 3.86 2.25 19.36
C ARG A 129 2.82 3.36 19.58
N GLY A 130 2.53 4.14 18.55
CA GLY A 130 1.60 5.27 18.59
C GLY A 130 1.63 6.05 17.28
N GLN A 131 0.91 7.14 17.23
CA GLN A 131 0.87 7.98 16.05
C GLN A 131 2.20 8.73 15.87
N PRO A 132 2.89 8.57 14.73
CA PRO A 132 4.04 9.40 14.40
C PRO A 132 3.65 10.87 14.26
N SER A 133 4.54 11.75 14.71
CA SER A 133 4.37 13.16 14.44
C SER A 133 4.66 13.48 12.96
N VAL A 134 3.93 14.48 12.46
CA VAL A 134 4.12 15.01 11.11
C VAL A 134 4.45 16.48 11.20
N GLN A 135 5.51 16.90 10.52
CA GLN A 135 5.95 18.28 10.52
C GLN A 135 4.83 19.23 10.08
N ARG A 136 4.64 20.32 10.80
CA ARG A 136 3.63 21.36 10.50
C ARG A 136 3.69 21.85 9.04
N LYS A 137 4.88 21.99 8.48
CA LYS A 137 5.09 22.38 7.07
C LYS A 137 4.50 21.33 6.12
N THR A 138 4.70 20.04 6.41
CA THR A 138 4.18 18.91 5.62
C THR A 138 2.66 18.83 5.73
N VAL A 139 2.12 18.96 6.93
CA VAL A 139 0.66 19.02 7.17
C VAL A 139 0.02 20.16 6.37
N GLY A 140 0.67 21.34 6.34
CA GLY A 140 0.23 22.48 5.53
C GLY A 140 0.21 22.17 4.03
N LYS A 141 1.30 21.59 3.50
CA LYS A 141 1.40 21.20 2.07
C LYS A 141 0.36 20.16 1.67
N MET A 142 0.05 19.22 2.55
CA MET A 142 -0.98 18.19 2.34
C MET A 142 -2.40 18.73 2.51
N GLY A 143 -2.56 19.95 3.03
CA GLY A 143 -3.87 20.53 3.35
C GLY A 143 -4.59 19.78 4.48
N LEU A 144 -3.84 19.18 5.40
CA LEU A 144 -4.36 18.40 6.53
C LEU A 144 -4.46 19.22 7.84
N LYS A 145 -4.27 20.54 7.76
CA LYS A 145 -4.38 21.44 8.92
C LYS A 145 -5.79 21.36 9.54
N GLY A 146 -5.84 21.10 10.83
CA GLY A 146 -7.10 20.98 11.56
C GLY A 146 -7.85 19.65 11.37
N VAL A 147 -7.28 18.70 10.63
CA VAL A 147 -7.87 17.36 10.52
C VAL A 147 -7.61 16.61 11.83
N PRO A 148 -8.66 16.08 12.50
CA PRO A 148 -8.48 15.38 13.76
C PRO A 148 -7.72 14.07 13.57
N GLY A 149 -6.98 13.67 14.61
CA GLY A 149 -6.25 12.41 14.62
C GLY A 149 -4.82 12.50 14.09
N LEU A 150 -4.31 13.69 13.71
CA LEU A 150 -2.89 13.90 13.39
C LEU A 150 -2.14 14.47 14.59
N LYS A 151 -0.99 13.89 14.89
CA LYS A 151 0.01 14.47 15.81
C LYS A 151 0.94 15.36 14.99
N ILE A 152 1.03 16.65 15.36
CA ILE A 152 1.82 17.66 14.63
C ILE A 152 2.99 18.12 15.51
N GLU A 153 4.17 18.18 14.91
CA GLU A 153 5.37 18.79 15.49
C GLU A 153 5.76 20.09 14.81
#